data_7b8d597d4500308e294d9df22ff97dee
#
_entry.id   7b8d597d4500308e294d9df22ff97dee
#
_cell.length_a   1.000
_cell.length_b   1.000
_cell.length_c   1.000
_cell.angle_alpha   90.00
_cell.angle_beta   90.00
_cell.angle_gamma   90.00
#
_symmetry.space_group_name_H-M   'P 1'
#
loop_
_entity.id
_entity.type
_entity.pdbx_description
1 polymer ?
#
loop_
_entity_poly.entity_id
_entity_poly.type
_entity_poly.pdbx_seq_one_letter_code
_entity_poly.pdbx_strand_id
1 'polypeptide(L)'
;MCRDMLPQDIFDYDPKNLWDYYYKDGIYYIDHHQSHATYAFLNSNFEQSDILAIDGIGSKYRCVFFDKDQNLIDLSDELPIGWLWNHMSNLTGFGTLGASKLMGKVGYGKYSEYYYNIFETILNGPITEKKQKHFQHIKLDNIDNLAHTLQKFTIDKIKEYVYPLKTCDNLC
;
A
#
# COMPACT_ATOMS: atom_id res chain seq x y z
N MET A 1 5.34 -18.35 -2.11
CA MET A 1 6.43 -18.97 -2.90
C MET A 1 7.73 -18.44 -2.35
N CYS A 2 8.72 -19.30 -2.06
CA CYS A 2 9.98 -18.85 -1.45
C CYS A 2 10.79 -18.08 -2.51
N ARG A 3 11.33 -16.93 -2.14
CA ARG A 3 12.10 -16.04 -3.04
C ARG A 3 13.29 -16.78 -3.71
N ASP A 4 13.85 -17.76 -3.01
CA ASP A 4 15.00 -18.55 -3.47
C ASP A 4 14.67 -19.57 -4.59
N MET A 5 13.40 -19.71 -4.96
CA MET A 5 12.95 -20.61 -6.03
C MET A 5 12.74 -19.93 -7.38
N LEU A 6 12.83 -18.62 -7.45
CA LEU A 6 12.64 -17.86 -8.69
C LEU A 6 13.99 -17.40 -9.26
N PRO A 7 14.17 -17.45 -10.58
CA PRO A 7 15.33 -16.88 -11.22
C PRO A 7 15.51 -15.39 -10.89
N GLN A 8 16.75 -14.93 -10.76
CA GLN A 8 17.09 -13.55 -10.35
C GLN A 8 16.51 -12.51 -11.32
N ASP A 9 16.50 -12.82 -12.61
CA ASP A 9 15.97 -11.95 -13.67
C ASP A 9 14.44 -11.66 -13.54
N ILE A 10 13.68 -12.51 -12.84
CA ILE A 10 12.27 -12.24 -12.50
C ILE A 10 12.16 -11.12 -11.45
N PHE A 11 13.12 -11.05 -10.51
CA PHE A 11 13.13 -9.98 -9.52
C PHE A 11 13.57 -8.63 -10.11
N ASP A 12 14.30 -8.66 -11.22
CA ASP A 12 14.75 -7.46 -11.94
C ASP A 12 13.69 -6.98 -12.95
N TYR A 13 12.63 -7.79 -13.18
CA TYR A 13 11.52 -7.40 -14.04
C TYR A 13 10.80 -6.14 -13.49
N ASP A 14 10.68 -5.15 -14.36
CA ASP A 14 10.14 -3.83 -14.05
C ASP A 14 9.03 -3.45 -15.04
N PRO A 15 7.75 -3.79 -14.73
CA PRO A 15 6.65 -3.45 -15.61
C PRO A 15 6.50 -1.93 -15.74
N LYS A 16 6.15 -1.47 -16.94
CA LYS A 16 5.85 -0.07 -17.24
C LYS A 16 4.37 0.16 -17.53
N ASN A 17 3.66 -0.92 -17.81
CA ASN A 17 2.24 -0.89 -18.14
C ASN A 17 1.50 -2.04 -17.46
N LEU A 18 0.18 -1.90 -17.31
CA LEU A 18 -0.68 -2.90 -16.66
C LEU A 18 -0.60 -4.29 -17.32
N TRP A 19 -0.34 -4.35 -18.63
CA TRP A 19 -0.34 -5.59 -19.42
C TRP A 19 1.04 -6.15 -19.69
N ASP A 20 2.10 -5.55 -19.16
CA ASP A 20 3.45 -6.07 -19.28
C ASP A 20 3.59 -7.42 -18.56
N TYR A 21 4.46 -8.26 -19.09
CA TYR A 21 4.80 -9.53 -18.48
C TYR A 21 6.26 -9.90 -18.79
N TYR A 22 6.83 -10.71 -17.94
CA TYR A 22 8.11 -11.38 -18.22
C TYR A 22 7.84 -12.82 -18.62
N TYR A 23 8.43 -13.27 -19.73
CA TYR A 23 8.26 -14.63 -20.23
C TYR A 23 9.59 -15.37 -20.22
N LYS A 24 9.61 -16.56 -19.57
CA LYS A 24 10.77 -17.44 -19.53
C LYS A 24 10.34 -18.88 -19.36
N ASP A 25 10.99 -19.78 -20.10
CA ASP A 25 10.82 -21.24 -20.01
C ASP A 25 9.36 -21.71 -20.09
N GLY A 26 8.56 -21.09 -20.95
CA GLY A 26 7.14 -21.43 -21.13
C GLY A 26 6.22 -20.83 -20.06
N ILE A 27 6.72 -19.98 -19.16
CA ILE A 27 5.97 -19.42 -18.05
C ILE A 27 5.89 -17.90 -18.20
N TYR A 28 4.66 -17.36 -18.00
CA TYR A 28 4.42 -15.92 -17.89
C TYR A 28 4.47 -15.49 -16.43
N TYR A 29 5.21 -14.44 -16.16
CA TYR A 29 5.33 -13.82 -14.83
C TYR A 29 4.75 -12.41 -14.88
N ILE A 30 3.90 -12.10 -13.93
CA ILE A 30 3.25 -10.81 -13.77
C ILE A 30 3.63 -10.29 -12.38
N ASP A 31 3.88 -9.01 -12.24
CA ASP A 31 4.16 -8.42 -10.92
C ASP A 31 2.93 -8.53 -10.00
N HIS A 32 3.19 -8.62 -8.71
CA HIS A 32 2.17 -8.77 -7.68
C HIS A 32 1.12 -7.64 -7.71
N HIS A 33 1.56 -6.39 -7.83
CA HIS A 33 0.65 -5.25 -7.86
C HIS A 33 -0.08 -5.12 -9.20
N GLN A 34 0.55 -5.52 -10.32
CA GLN A 34 -0.15 -5.65 -11.60
C GLN A 34 -1.30 -6.66 -11.49
N SER A 35 -1.10 -7.78 -10.80
CA SER A 35 -2.14 -8.80 -10.62
C SER A 35 -3.35 -8.24 -9.85
N HIS A 36 -3.10 -7.48 -8.77
CA HIS A 36 -4.15 -6.78 -8.03
C HIS A 36 -4.88 -5.75 -8.90
N ALA A 37 -4.12 -4.92 -9.61
CA ALA A 37 -4.67 -3.87 -10.46
C ALA A 37 -5.49 -4.45 -11.62
N THR A 38 -4.97 -5.48 -12.31
CA THR A 38 -5.68 -6.16 -13.39
C THR A 38 -6.99 -6.77 -12.88
N TYR A 39 -6.96 -7.42 -11.71
CA TYR A 39 -8.17 -7.98 -11.12
C TYR A 39 -9.21 -6.90 -10.81
N ALA A 40 -8.80 -5.79 -10.22
CA ALA A 40 -9.70 -4.68 -9.92
C ALA A 40 -10.32 -4.10 -11.19
N PHE A 41 -9.50 -3.82 -12.21
CA PHE A 41 -9.95 -3.27 -13.48
C PHE A 41 -10.93 -4.18 -14.20
N LEU A 42 -10.62 -5.46 -14.36
CA LEU A 42 -11.48 -6.42 -15.07
C LEU A 42 -12.81 -6.66 -14.36
N ASN A 43 -12.89 -6.46 -13.06
CA ASN A 43 -14.12 -6.61 -12.27
C ASN A 43 -14.90 -5.30 -12.07
N SER A 44 -14.36 -4.15 -12.47
CA SER A 44 -15.00 -2.85 -12.28
C SER A 44 -16.12 -2.55 -13.27
N ASN A 45 -16.16 -3.23 -14.41
CA ASN A 45 -16.99 -2.94 -15.59
C ASN A 45 -16.72 -1.56 -16.22
N PHE A 46 -15.61 -0.91 -15.92
CA PHE A 46 -15.20 0.32 -16.58
C PHE A 46 -14.47 0.00 -17.89
N GLU A 47 -14.75 0.74 -18.94
CA GLU A 47 -13.99 0.67 -20.20
C GLU A 47 -12.62 1.34 -20.03
N GLN A 48 -12.56 2.36 -19.16
CA GLN A 48 -11.34 3.09 -18.85
C GLN A 48 -11.39 3.55 -17.38
N SER A 49 -10.30 3.37 -16.66
CA SER A 49 -10.15 3.86 -15.28
C SER A 49 -8.68 4.08 -14.93
N ASP A 50 -8.44 4.98 -14.01
CA ASP A 50 -7.23 4.95 -13.19
C ASP A 50 -7.32 3.80 -12.19
N ILE A 51 -6.19 3.23 -11.76
CA ILE A 51 -6.17 2.10 -10.85
C ILE A 51 -5.15 2.35 -9.75
N LEU A 52 -5.55 2.15 -8.50
CA LEU A 52 -4.67 2.24 -7.33
C LEU A 52 -4.55 0.87 -6.66
N ALA A 53 -3.35 0.31 -6.62
CA ALA A 53 -3.06 -0.92 -5.89
C ALA A 53 -2.14 -0.63 -4.70
N ILE A 54 -2.64 -0.91 -3.49
CA ILE A 54 -1.91 -0.74 -2.22
C ILE A 54 -1.81 -2.08 -1.52
N ASP A 55 -0.59 -2.49 -1.18
CA ASP A 55 -0.35 -3.70 -0.39
C ASP A 55 0.65 -3.44 0.74
N GLY A 56 0.65 -4.31 1.73
CA GLY A 56 1.59 -4.25 2.84
C GLY A 56 3.00 -4.67 2.45
N ILE A 57 3.10 -5.73 1.65
CA ILE A 57 4.36 -6.31 1.17
C ILE A 57 4.09 -6.98 -0.18
N GLY A 58 4.52 -6.33 -1.26
CA GLY A 58 4.54 -6.90 -2.60
C GLY A 58 5.90 -7.50 -2.96
N SER A 59 6.06 -7.89 -4.22
CA SER A 59 7.34 -8.37 -4.75
C SER A 59 8.36 -7.24 -4.86
N LYS A 60 8.00 -6.14 -5.49
CA LYS A 60 8.85 -4.96 -5.74
C LYS A 60 8.25 -3.69 -5.14
N TYR A 61 6.97 -3.47 -5.37
CA TYR A 61 6.25 -2.27 -4.98
C TYR A 61 5.49 -2.45 -3.66
N ARG A 62 5.04 -1.33 -3.08
CA ARG A 62 4.11 -1.26 -1.95
C ARG A 62 2.83 -0.53 -2.31
N CYS A 63 2.95 0.42 -3.23
CA CYS A 63 1.84 1.18 -3.77
C CYS A 63 2.15 1.54 -5.22
N VAL A 64 1.23 1.27 -6.12
CA VAL A 64 1.34 1.67 -7.52
C VAL A 64 0.03 2.30 -7.99
N PHE A 65 0.17 3.25 -8.89
CA PHE A 65 -0.94 3.86 -9.60
C PHE A 65 -0.77 3.58 -11.10
N PHE A 66 -1.84 3.20 -11.76
CA PHE A 66 -1.89 3.12 -13.22
C PHE A 66 -2.84 4.21 -13.70
N ASP A 67 -2.38 5.01 -14.66
CA ASP A 67 -3.22 6.02 -15.30
C ASP A 67 -4.26 5.38 -16.24
N LYS A 68 -5.17 6.18 -16.80
CA LYS A 68 -6.19 5.72 -17.75
C LYS A 68 -5.63 5.03 -18.99
N ASP A 69 -4.38 5.31 -19.37
CA ASP A 69 -3.65 4.69 -20.46
C ASP A 69 -2.83 3.49 -19.99
N GLN A 70 -3.01 3.12 -18.69
CA GLN A 70 -2.45 1.96 -18.02
C GLN A 70 -0.93 2.02 -17.82
N ASN A 71 -0.34 3.21 -17.83
CA ASN A 71 1.07 3.41 -17.48
C ASN A 71 1.26 3.36 -15.97
N LEU A 72 2.30 2.64 -15.52
CA LEU A 72 2.62 2.47 -14.11
C LEU A 72 3.34 3.69 -13.55
N ILE A 73 2.89 4.16 -12.38
CA ILE A 73 3.55 5.16 -11.54
C ILE A 73 3.81 4.50 -10.17
N ASP A 74 5.08 4.40 -9.78
CA ASP A 74 5.46 3.87 -8.47
C ASP A 74 5.28 4.94 -7.38
N LEU A 75 4.49 4.62 -6.38
CA LEU A 75 4.22 5.46 -5.20
C LEU A 75 4.72 4.80 -3.90
N SER A 76 5.60 3.80 -4.00
CA SER A 76 5.99 2.96 -2.86
C SER A 76 6.71 3.72 -1.74
N ASP A 77 7.43 4.78 -2.08
CA ASP A 77 8.15 5.61 -1.13
C ASP A 77 7.27 6.73 -0.55
N GLU A 78 6.39 7.30 -1.37
CA GLU A 78 5.48 8.39 -0.99
C GLU A 78 4.28 7.87 -0.20
N LEU A 79 3.77 6.68 -0.54
CA LEU A 79 2.51 6.16 0.00
C LEU A 79 2.60 4.70 0.52
N PRO A 80 3.53 4.38 1.46
CA PRO A 80 3.66 3.02 2.00
C PRO A 80 2.57 2.69 3.03
N ILE A 81 1.32 2.96 2.72
CA ILE A 81 0.16 2.86 3.64
C ILE A 81 -0.07 1.41 4.10
N GLY A 82 -0.02 0.44 3.20
CA GLY A 82 -0.21 -0.97 3.57
C GLY A 82 0.85 -1.44 4.57
N TRP A 83 2.11 -1.02 4.37
CA TRP A 83 3.19 -1.26 5.32
C TRP A 83 2.91 -0.60 6.68
N LEU A 84 2.40 0.65 6.71
CA LEU A 84 2.05 1.36 7.94
C LEU A 84 0.93 0.62 8.71
N TRP A 85 -0.11 0.17 8.03
CA TRP A 85 -1.18 -0.64 8.64
C TRP A 85 -0.66 -1.93 9.26
N ASN A 86 0.24 -2.65 8.57
CA ASN A 86 0.86 -3.87 9.10
C ASN A 86 1.70 -3.59 10.36
N HIS A 87 2.45 -2.49 10.37
CA HIS A 87 3.25 -2.09 11.53
C HIS A 87 2.37 -1.71 12.73
N MET A 88 1.31 -0.94 12.51
CA MET A 88 0.37 -0.59 13.58
C MET A 88 -0.37 -1.83 14.10
N SER A 89 -0.69 -2.77 13.23
CA SER A 89 -1.29 -4.06 13.62
C SER A 89 -0.36 -4.86 14.54
N ASN A 90 0.93 -4.94 14.23
CA ASN A 90 1.92 -5.57 15.09
C ASN A 90 2.03 -4.85 16.45
N LEU A 91 2.13 -3.53 16.44
CA LEU A 91 2.25 -2.72 17.63
C LEU A 91 1.07 -2.87 18.59
N THR A 92 -0.13 -3.04 18.03
CA THR A 92 -1.39 -3.22 18.80
C THR A 92 -1.67 -4.66 19.20
N GLY A 93 -0.75 -5.60 18.90
CA GLY A 93 -0.86 -7.01 19.30
C GLY A 93 -1.73 -7.87 18.38
N PHE A 94 -2.23 -7.36 17.25
CA PHE A 94 -2.98 -8.16 16.28
C PHE A 94 -2.10 -9.01 15.35
N GLY A 95 -0.78 -8.75 15.34
CA GLY A 95 0.20 -9.49 14.54
C GLY A 95 0.33 -8.98 13.10
N THR A 96 1.29 -9.53 12.36
CA THR A 96 1.69 -9.07 11.01
C THR A 96 0.56 -9.16 9.97
N LEU A 97 -0.35 -10.13 10.11
CA LEU A 97 -1.52 -10.30 9.23
C LEU A 97 -2.82 -9.78 9.84
N GLY A 98 -2.71 -8.98 10.91
CA GLY A 98 -3.85 -8.51 11.68
C GLY A 98 -4.40 -7.14 11.26
N ALA A 99 -3.93 -6.56 10.15
CA ALA A 99 -4.37 -5.24 9.69
C ALA A 99 -5.90 -5.15 9.55
N SER A 100 -6.56 -6.18 9.06
CA SER A 100 -8.02 -6.25 8.96
C SER A 100 -8.73 -6.20 10.33
N LYS A 101 -8.11 -6.78 11.38
CA LYS A 101 -8.64 -6.70 12.75
C LYS A 101 -8.51 -5.29 13.31
N LEU A 102 -7.39 -4.62 13.02
CA LEU A 102 -7.19 -3.23 13.39
C LEU A 102 -8.16 -2.31 12.64
N MET A 103 -8.39 -2.55 11.34
CA MET A 103 -9.41 -1.83 10.54
C MET A 103 -10.81 -1.98 11.15
N GLY A 104 -11.16 -3.15 11.69
CA GLY A 104 -12.42 -3.37 12.40
C GLY A 104 -12.62 -2.48 13.64
N LYS A 105 -11.54 -1.86 14.16
CA LYS A 105 -11.59 -0.95 15.32
C LYS A 105 -11.93 0.51 14.94
N VAL A 106 -11.83 0.87 13.65
CA VAL A 106 -11.98 2.25 13.15
C VAL A 106 -13.30 2.90 13.59
N GLY A 107 -14.40 2.15 13.56
CA GLY A 107 -15.74 2.66 13.91
C GLY A 107 -15.96 3.00 15.39
N TYR A 108 -15.07 2.52 16.27
CA TYR A 108 -15.19 2.71 17.72
C TYR A 108 -14.32 3.86 18.24
N GLY A 109 -13.40 4.37 17.43
CA GLY A 109 -12.42 5.38 17.83
C GLY A 109 -12.84 6.80 17.46
N LYS A 110 -11.99 7.73 17.90
CA LYS A 110 -12.06 9.15 17.58
C LYS A 110 -10.69 9.62 17.08
N TYR A 111 -10.69 10.71 16.31
CA TYR A 111 -9.46 11.35 15.85
C TYR A 111 -8.56 11.75 17.01
N SER A 112 -7.26 11.52 16.85
CA SER A 112 -6.21 11.91 17.79
C SER A 112 -5.07 12.59 17.02
N GLU A 113 -4.85 13.87 17.31
CA GLU A 113 -3.76 14.65 16.73
C GLU A 113 -2.39 14.03 17.07
N TYR A 114 -2.26 13.46 18.27
CA TYR A 114 -1.04 12.76 18.67
C TYR A 114 -0.67 11.61 17.75
N TYR A 115 -1.63 10.73 17.41
CA TYR A 115 -1.39 9.63 16.48
C TYR A 115 -1.17 10.13 15.05
N TYR A 116 -1.91 11.14 14.62
CA TYR A 116 -1.77 11.71 13.29
C TYR A 116 -0.35 12.25 13.06
N ASN A 117 0.18 13.03 14.01
CA ASN A 117 1.53 13.57 13.94
C ASN A 117 2.62 12.48 13.97
N ILE A 118 2.38 11.37 14.65
CA ILE A 118 3.25 10.20 14.61
C ILE A 118 3.28 9.61 13.20
N PHE A 119 2.13 9.41 12.56
CA PHE A 119 2.05 8.85 11.21
C PHE A 119 2.72 9.76 10.19
N GLU A 120 2.55 11.09 10.30
CA GLU A 120 3.29 12.07 9.49
C GLU A 120 4.80 11.92 9.67
N THR A 121 5.29 11.84 10.89
CA THR A 121 6.71 11.67 11.18
C THR A 121 7.26 10.37 10.60
N ILE A 122 6.47 9.30 10.66
CA ILE A 122 6.84 7.99 10.12
C ILE A 122 6.87 8.03 8.58
N LEU A 123 5.90 8.64 7.94
CA LEU A 123 5.81 8.70 6.49
C LEU A 123 6.91 9.57 5.88
N ASN A 124 7.13 10.76 6.44
CA ASN A 124 8.07 11.75 5.93
C ASN A 124 9.57 11.43 6.16
N GLY A 125 9.89 10.40 6.93
CA GLY A 125 11.27 9.99 7.14
C GLY A 125 11.72 8.90 6.15
N PRO A 126 13.01 8.71 5.88
CA PRO A 126 13.50 7.59 5.07
C PRO A 126 13.10 6.25 5.72
N ILE A 127 12.68 5.27 4.92
CA ILE A 127 12.34 3.90 5.39
C ILE A 127 13.66 3.18 5.76
N THR A 128 14.23 3.57 6.87
CA THR A 128 15.46 2.98 7.42
C THR A 128 15.16 2.27 8.74
N GLU A 129 16.12 1.47 9.23
CA GLU A 129 16.03 0.83 10.56
C GLU A 129 15.73 1.82 11.70
N LYS A 130 16.04 3.12 11.53
CA LYS A 130 15.67 4.18 12.48
C LYS A 130 14.17 4.35 12.63
N LYS A 131 13.36 4.09 11.58
CA LYS A 131 11.89 4.12 11.69
C LYS A 131 11.35 3.07 12.65
N GLN A 132 11.94 1.88 12.69
CA GLN A 132 11.52 0.83 13.62
C GLN A 132 11.71 1.27 15.09
N LYS A 133 12.71 2.11 15.40
CA LYS A 133 12.91 2.64 16.76
C LYS A 133 11.83 3.65 17.18
N HIS A 134 11.26 4.40 16.24
CA HIS A 134 10.17 5.34 16.57
C HIS A 134 8.89 4.61 17.01
N PHE A 135 8.63 3.42 16.51
CA PHE A 135 7.46 2.62 16.92
C PHE A 135 7.54 2.18 18.39
N GLN A 136 8.74 1.97 18.95
CA GLN A 136 8.92 1.51 20.34
C GLN A 136 8.53 2.57 21.37
N HIS A 137 8.41 3.83 20.98
CA HIS A 137 8.08 4.96 21.86
C HIS A 137 6.64 5.45 21.70
N ILE A 138 5.83 4.79 20.85
CA ILE A 138 4.42 5.15 20.69
C ILE A 138 3.67 4.75 21.97
N LYS A 139 3.10 5.74 22.65
CA LYS A 139 2.23 5.50 23.79
C LYS A 139 0.85 5.07 23.27
N LEU A 140 0.53 3.79 23.48
CA LEU A 140 -0.76 3.21 23.08
C LEU A 140 -1.79 3.45 24.19
N ASP A 141 -2.39 4.62 24.21
CA ASP A 141 -3.44 4.93 25.20
C ASP A 141 -4.79 4.34 24.78
N ASN A 142 -5.09 4.29 23.47
CA ASN A 142 -6.35 3.80 22.96
C ASN A 142 -6.20 3.27 21.52
N ILE A 143 -6.36 1.96 21.35
CA ILE A 143 -6.22 1.29 20.05
C ILE A 143 -7.31 1.71 19.07
N ASP A 144 -8.52 1.96 19.54
CA ASP A 144 -9.65 2.35 18.68
C ASP A 144 -9.39 3.76 18.09
N ASN A 145 -8.86 4.69 18.90
CA ASN A 145 -8.47 6.03 18.43
C ASN A 145 -7.29 5.98 17.47
N LEU A 146 -6.31 5.10 17.71
CA LEU A 146 -5.21 4.88 16.79
C LEU A 146 -5.73 4.39 15.44
N ALA A 147 -6.60 3.39 15.43
CA ALA A 147 -7.19 2.83 14.20
C ALA A 147 -8.01 3.87 13.43
N HIS A 148 -8.86 4.62 14.14
CA HIS A 148 -9.66 5.70 13.54
C HIS A 148 -8.78 6.77 12.89
N THR A 149 -7.74 7.18 13.61
CA THR A 149 -6.81 8.21 13.11
C THR A 149 -5.99 7.69 11.94
N LEU A 150 -5.57 6.42 11.96
CA LEU A 150 -4.84 5.80 10.86
C LEU A 150 -5.71 5.72 9.59
N GLN A 151 -7.00 5.41 9.72
CA GLN A 151 -7.94 5.43 8.60
C GLN A 151 -8.08 6.84 8.01
N LYS A 152 -8.25 7.86 8.88
CA LYS A 152 -8.31 9.24 8.43
C LYS A 152 -7.01 9.66 7.72
N PHE A 153 -5.86 9.35 8.31
CA PHE A 153 -4.55 9.60 7.72
C PHE A 153 -4.41 8.95 6.35
N THR A 154 -4.83 7.68 6.20
CA THR A 154 -4.85 6.96 4.93
C THR A 154 -5.65 7.71 3.87
N ILE A 155 -6.87 8.15 4.22
CA ILE A 155 -7.74 8.90 3.30
C ILE A 155 -7.09 10.22 2.88
N ASP A 156 -6.52 10.95 3.84
CA ASP A 156 -5.89 12.24 3.57
C ASP A 156 -4.67 12.09 2.64
N LYS A 157 -3.84 11.05 2.87
CA LYS A 157 -2.66 10.77 2.03
C LYS A 157 -3.03 10.26 0.64
N ILE A 158 -4.05 9.43 0.50
CA ILE A 158 -4.58 9.06 -0.82
C ILE A 158 -5.06 10.32 -1.57
N LYS A 159 -5.77 11.22 -0.92
CA LYS A 159 -6.19 12.48 -1.54
C LYS A 159 -5.01 13.37 -1.95
N GLU A 160 -3.99 13.44 -1.12
CA GLU A 160 -2.80 14.26 -1.35
C GLU A 160 -1.98 13.75 -2.54
N TYR A 161 -1.70 12.45 -2.60
CA TYR A 161 -0.77 11.86 -3.58
C TYR A 161 -1.46 11.31 -4.82
N VAL A 162 -2.67 10.77 -4.71
CA VAL A 162 -3.34 10.08 -5.82
C VAL A 162 -4.25 11.01 -6.63
N TYR A 163 -4.98 11.92 -5.97
CA TYR A 163 -5.89 12.80 -6.70
C TYR A 163 -5.21 13.68 -7.75
N PRO A 164 -4.00 14.25 -7.51
CA PRO A 164 -3.29 14.99 -8.54
C PRO A 164 -2.87 14.16 -9.76
N LEU A 165 -2.77 12.83 -9.61
CA LEU A 165 -2.40 11.91 -10.68
C LEU A 165 -3.59 11.43 -11.51
N LYS A 166 -4.81 11.65 -11.05
CA LYS A 166 -6.01 11.20 -11.77
C LYS A 166 -6.08 11.76 -13.18
N THR A 167 -6.31 10.86 -14.13
CA THR A 167 -6.42 11.19 -15.55
C THR A 167 -7.83 10.95 -16.12
N CYS A 168 -8.72 10.30 -15.34
CA CYS A 168 -10.14 10.13 -15.66
C CYS A 168 -11.01 10.13 -14.38
N ASP A 169 -12.34 10.08 -14.55
CA ASP A 169 -13.28 10.13 -13.42
C ASP A 169 -13.35 8.82 -12.64
N ASN A 170 -13.13 7.70 -13.32
CA ASN A 170 -13.18 6.37 -12.70
C ASN A 170 -11.85 6.05 -11.99
N LEU A 171 -11.94 5.43 -10.82
CA LEU A 171 -10.81 4.92 -10.05
C LEU A 171 -11.16 3.53 -9.50
N CYS A 172 -10.32 2.52 -9.80
CA CYS A 172 -10.39 1.17 -9.25
C CYS A 172 -9.42 0.97 -8.09
#